data_e93d3c18bb14f5e8f02de003e7916848
#
_entry.id   e93d3c18bb14f5e8f02de003e7916848
#
_cell.length_a   1.000
_cell.length_b   1.000
_cell.length_c   1.000
_cell.angle_alpha   90.00
_cell.angle_beta   90.00
_cell.angle_gamma   90.00
#
_symmetry.space_group_name_H-M   'P 1'
#
loop_
_entity.id
_entity.type
_entity.pdbx_description
1 polymer ?
#
loop_
_entity_poly.entity_id
_entity_poly.type
_entity_poly.pdbx_seq_one_letter_code
_entity_poly.pdbx_strand_id
1 'polypeptide(L)'
;YPFTGYKLEIPPTLHRHLTGEQLAKVMAIDLPTYRLCHTRDLFVFSTFTGLGRAEMAELSERHIVTAPDGSKWIHINRQKTKVECRIKLLDIPLKIMEKYKGEGENGRLFRVPATCSLSRSLKIIGEMCGLECHLTYYMSRHTYATEICLSNGVPIETISKMMGHSSIRTTQIYAEITNQKVRRDFGKLSEETKGMYSLPDDNMPSRVYQCGRYSGWKKEYDQEKNEKVP
;
A
#
# COMPACT_ATOMS: atom_id res chain seq x y z
N TYR A 1 28.35 31.80 8.33
CA TYR A 1 28.31 30.33 8.37
C TYR A 1 28.52 29.79 6.96
N PRO A 2 29.50 28.87 6.73
CA PRO A 2 29.88 28.41 5.39
C PRO A 2 28.76 27.63 4.64
N PHE A 3 27.66 27.26 5.30
CA PHE A 3 26.53 26.52 4.71
C PHE A 3 25.26 27.36 4.59
N THR A 4 25.33 28.69 4.73
CA THR A 4 24.16 29.56 4.57
C THR A 4 23.72 29.56 3.12
N GLY A 5 22.55 28.99 2.82
CA GLY A 5 21.99 28.87 1.47
C GLY A 5 22.21 27.53 0.76
N TYR A 6 22.95 26.59 1.36
CA TYR A 6 23.08 25.24 0.79
C TYR A 6 21.80 24.42 1.02
N LYS A 7 21.02 24.24 -0.04
CA LYS A 7 19.89 23.30 -0.06
C LYS A 7 20.40 21.94 -0.50
N LEU A 8 20.44 20.98 0.43
CA LEU A 8 20.65 19.57 0.08
C LEU A 8 19.47 19.10 -0.78
N GLU A 9 19.71 18.87 -2.06
CA GLU A 9 18.79 18.12 -2.89
C GLU A 9 18.90 16.65 -2.49
N ILE A 10 17.96 16.20 -1.68
CA ILE A 10 17.85 14.78 -1.32
C ILE A 10 17.20 14.09 -2.52
N PRO A 11 17.92 13.19 -3.23
CA PRO A 11 17.35 12.47 -4.35
C PRO A 11 16.11 11.70 -3.88
N PRO A 12 15.07 11.55 -4.73
CA PRO A 12 13.87 10.83 -4.36
C PRO A 12 14.23 9.41 -3.94
N THR A 13 13.88 9.06 -2.70
CA THR A 13 14.13 7.71 -2.18
C THR A 13 13.20 6.74 -2.88
N LEU A 14 13.76 5.81 -3.67
CA LEU A 14 12.97 4.76 -4.31
C LEU A 14 12.48 3.78 -3.23
N HIS A 15 11.20 3.85 -2.91
CA HIS A 15 10.56 2.95 -1.95
C HIS A 15 10.23 1.61 -2.63
N ARG A 16 11.18 0.66 -2.55
CA ARG A 16 11.02 -0.66 -3.15
C ARG A 16 10.02 -1.50 -2.35
N HIS A 17 9.14 -2.18 -3.07
CA HIS A 17 8.20 -3.18 -2.53
C HIS A 17 8.26 -4.44 -3.40
N LEU A 18 7.73 -5.55 -2.90
CA LEU A 18 7.59 -6.77 -3.68
C LEU A 18 6.28 -6.71 -4.49
N THR A 19 6.33 -7.19 -5.72
CA THR A 19 5.12 -7.51 -6.49
C THR A 19 4.44 -8.76 -5.92
N GLY A 20 3.16 -9.00 -6.28
CA GLY A 20 2.44 -10.21 -5.87
C GLY A 20 3.16 -11.49 -6.25
N GLU A 21 3.77 -11.55 -7.46
CA GLU A 21 4.55 -12.69 -7.92
C GLU A 21 5.83 -12.90 -7.10
N GLN A 22 6.55 -11.82 -6.79
CA GLN A 22 7.74 -11.87 -5.96
C GLN A 22 7.41 -12.31 -4.53
N LEU A 23 6.31 -11.78 -3.96
CA LEU A 23 5.83 -12.19 -2.65
C LEU A 23 5.45 -13.67 -2.63
N ALA A 24 4.75 -14.16 -3.65
CA ALA A 24 4.40 -15.56 -3.78
C ALA A 24 5.66 -16.47 -3.83
N LYS A 25 6.71 -16.07 -4.55
CA LYS A 25 8.00 -16.78 -4.55
C LYS A 25 8.62 -16.84 -3.15
N VAL A 26 8.65 -15.71 -2.43
CA VAL A 26 9.18 -15.66 -1.06
C VAL A 26 8.38 -16.54 -0.11
N MET A 27 7.07 -16.63 -0.27
CA MET A 27 6.21 -17.45 0.57
C MET A 27 6.35 -18.95 0.28
N ALA A 28 6.55 -19.32 -0.98
CA ALA A 28 6.57 -20.71 -1.44
C ALA A 28 7.95 -21.39 -1.35
N ILE A 29 9.03 -20.60 -1.18
CA ILE A 29 10.38 -21.15 -1.20
C ILE A 29 10.63 -22.14 -0.08
N ASP A 30 11.24 -23.25 -0.40
CA ASP A 30 11.76 -24.20 0.58
C ASP A 30 13.12 -23.72 1.12
N LEU A 31 13.23 -23.64 2.44
CA LEU A 31 14.36 -23.05 3.13
C LEU A 31 15.05 -24.10 4.03
N PRO A 32 16.38 -24.24 3.93
CA PRO A 32 17.09 -25.35 4.56
C PRO A 32 17.24 -25.25 6.09
N THR A 33 16.91 -24.12 6.70
CA THR A 33 17.11 -23.91 8.14
C THR A 33 15.92 -23.25 8.81
N TYR A 34 15.63 -23.66 10.06
CA TYR A 34 14.63 -23.02 10.90
C TYR A 34 14.78 -21.50 10.95
N ARG A 35 16.01 -20.99 11.08
CA ARG A 35 16.28 -19.54 11.13
C ARG A 35 15.79 -18.81 9.88
N LEU A 36 16.00 -19.37 8.71
CA LEU A 36 15.54 -18.78 7.45
C LEU A 36 14.00 -18.87 7.34
N CYS A 37 13.41 -20.03 7.68
CA CYS A 37 11.95 -20.20 7.71
C CYS A 37 11.31 -19.20 8.67
N HIS A 38 11.81 -19.09 9.88
CA HIS A 38 11.31 -18.14 10.88
C HIS A 38 11.44 -16.68 10.41
N THR A 39 12.59 -16.31 9.83
CA THR A 39 12.78 -14.95 9.27
C THR A 39 11.81 -14.66 8.13
N ARG A 40 11.61 -15.61 7.20
CA ARG A 40 10.62 -15.50 6.13
C ARG A 40 9.22 -15.29 6.69
N ASP A 41 8.81 -16.09 7.65
CA ASP A 41 7.47 -16.02 8.23
C ASP A 41 7.23 -14.72 9.00
N LEU A 42 8.24 -14.19 9.71
CA LEU A 42 8.17 -12.85 10.29
C LEU A 42 8.04 -11.75 9.24
N PHE A 43 8.77 -11.87 8.14
CA PHE A 43 8.66 -10.94 7.01
C PHE A 43 7.27 -11.01 6.38
N VAL A 44 6.74 -12.20 6.13
CA VAL A 44 5.38 -12.43 5.59
C VAL A 44 4.34 -11.88 6.55
N PHE A 45 4.44 -12.16 7.85
CA PHE A 45 3.53 -11.60 8.84
C PHE A 45 3.50 -10.07 8.80
N SER A 46 4.68 -9.44 8.75
CA SER A 46 4.80 -7.99 8.60
C SER A 46 4.20 -7.49 7.27
N THR A 47 4.33 -8.27 6.18
CA THR A 47 3.75 -7.95 4.87
C THR A 47 2.23 -7.97 4.87
N PHE A 48 1.58 -8.75 5.73
CA PHE A 48 0.12 -8.82 5.83
C PHE A 48 -0.46 -8.00 6.99
N THR A 49 0.38 -7.40 7.83
CA THR A 49 -0.07 -6.56 8.96
C THR A 49 0.45 -5.13 8.91
N GLY A 50 1.47 -4.87 8.10
CA GLY A 50 2.13 -3.57 8.04
C GLY A 50 2.92 -3.21 9.30
N LEU A 51 3.08 -4.12 10.27
CA LEU A 51 3.83 -3.86 11.49
C LEU A 51 5.32 -3.72 11.19
N GLY A 52 5.96 -2.74 11.82
CA GLY A 52 7.41 -2.61 11.79
C GLY A 52 8.09 -3.61 12.75
N ARG A 53 9.43 -3.70 12.64
CA ARG A 53 10.19 -4.62 13.48
C ARG A 53 10.02 -4.35 14.99
N ALA A 54 9.92 -3.08 15.38
CA ALA A 54 9.76 -2.70 16.78
C ALA A 54 8.42 -3.17 17.35
N GLU A 55 7.36 -2.96 16.62
CA GLU A 55 6.01 -3.40 16.98
C GLU A 55 5.92 -4.93 16.99
N MET A 56 6.56 -5.61 16.02
CA MET A 56 6.64 -7.08 15.99
C MET A 56 7.35 -7.64 17.24
N ALA A 57 8.41 -6.99 17.69
CA ALA A 57 9.17 -7.44 18.88
C ALA A 57 8.39 -7.27 20.19
N GLU A 58 7.39 -6.41 20.21
CA GLU A 58 6.54 -6.17 21.39
C GLU A 58 5.18 -6.86 21.30
N LEU A 59 4.84 -7.41 20.13
CA LEU A 59 3.55 -8.05 19.91
C LEU A 59 3.35 -9.22 20.88
N SER A 60 2.23 -9.19 21.58
CA SER A 60 1.86 -10.17 22.61
C SER A 60 0.35 -10.47 22.52
N GLU A 61 -0.11 -11.51 23.21
CA GLU A 61 -1.53 -11.91 23.22
C GLU A 61 -2.46 -10.79 23.67
N ARG A 62 -2.04 -9.92 24.58
CA ARG A 62 -2.82 -8.75 25.03
C ARG A 62 -3.17 -7.77 23.92
N HIS A 63 -2.42 -7.78 22.82
CA HIS A 63 -2.68 -6.93 21.66
C HIS A 63 -3.66 -7.57 20.66
N ILE A 64 -4.06 -8.83 20.91
CA ILE A 64 -5.00 -9.56 20.03
C ILE A 64 -6.40 -9.44 20.63
N VAL A 65 -7.29 -8.79 19.89
CA VAL A 65 -8.69 -8.59 20.29
C VAL A 65 -9.58 -9.38 19.34
N THR A 66 -10.54 -10.12 19.91
CA THR A 66 -11.56 -10.81 19.12
C THR A 66 -12.79 -9.91 19.04
N ALA A 67 -13.21 -9.56 17.84
CA ALA A 67 -14.41 -8.78 17.62
C ALA A 67 -15.69 -9.65 17.74
N PRO A 68 -16.89 -9.05 17.87
CA PRO A 68 -18.14 -9.82 18.01
C PRO A 68 -18.45 -10.76 16.84
N ASP A 69 -17.92 -10.48 15.65
CA ASP A 69 -18.04 -11.30 14.45
C ASP A 69 -17.03 -12.48 14.42
N GLY A 70 -16.26 -12.67 15.49
CA GLY A 70 -15.22 -13.70 15.61
C GLY A 70 -13.90 -13.33 14.91
N SER A 71 -13.81 -12.21 14.21
CA SER A 71 -12.56 -11.76 13.59
C SER A 71 -11.54 -11.31 14.63
N LYS A 72 -10.26 -11.61 14.37
CA LYS A 72 -9.16 -11.20 15.25
C LYS A 72 -8.49 -9.95 14.72
N TRP A 73 -8.14 -9.06 15.63
CA TRP A 73 -7.54 -7.77 15.35
C TRP A 73 -6.30 -7.55 16.21
N ILE A 74 -5.31 -6.88 15.66
CA ILE A 74 -4.19 -6.34 16.41
C ILE A 74 -4.52 -4.91 16.82
N HIS A 75 -4.46 -4.62 18.12
CA HIS A 75 -4.51 -3.28 18.69
C HIS A 75 -3.16 -2.99 19.35
N ILE A 76 -2.35 -2.14 18.74
CA ILE A 76 -1.01 -1.82 19.23
C ILE A 76 -0.66 -0.36 18.95
N ASN A 77 0.03 0.29 19.87
CA ASN A 77 0.54 1.63 19.65
C ASN A 77 1.87 1.57 18.91
N ARG A 78 2.00 2.40 17.88
CA ARG A 78 3.24 2.51 17.15
C ARG A 78 4.35 3.09 18.03
N GLN A 79 5.51 2.47 18.04
CA GLN A 79 6.63 2.88 18.91
C GLN A 79 7.09 4.31 18.61
N LYS A 80 7.22 4.66 17.34
CA LYS A 80 7.73 5.96 16.89
C LYS A 80 6.73 7.12 17.06
N THR A 81 5.45 6.90 16.72
CA THR A 81 4.44 7.97 16.64
C THR A 81 3.45 7.95 17.79
N LYS A 82 3.44 6.87 18.59
CA LYS A 82 2.47 6.58 19.66
C LYS A 82 1.01 6.53 19.18
N VAL A 83 0.79 6.51 17.85
CA VAL A 83 -0.54 6.38 17.24
C VAL A 83 -0.99 4.93 17.33
N GLU A 84 -2.24 4.72 17.74
CA GLU A 84 -2.87 3.41 17.78
C GLU A 84 -3.04 2.84 16.37
N CYS A 85 -2.62 1.59 16.18
CA CYS A 85 -2.85 0.81 14.96
C CYS A 85 -3.90 -0.25 15.26
N ARG A 86 -4.92 -0.34 14.41
CA ARG A 86 -5.94 -1.38 14.43
C ARG A 86 -5.89 -2.13 13.12
N ILE A 87 -5.48 -3.39 13.16
CA ILE A 87 -5.20 -4.18 11.97
C ILE A 87 -5.99 -5.48 12.05
N LYS A 88 -6.86 -5.73 11.08
CA LYS A 88 -7.57 -7.01 10.97
C LYS A 88 -6.58 -8.11 10.57
N LEU A 89 -6.58 -9.21 11.29
CA LEU A 89 -5.78 -10.38 10.94
C LEU A 89 -6.48 -11.19 9.85
N LEU A 90 -5.76 -11.36 8.75
CA LEU A 90 -6.13 -12.25 7.65
C LEU A 90 -5.64 -13.68 7.96
N ASP A 91 -6.01 -14.65 7.13
CA ASP A 91 -5.70 -16.06 7.33
C ASP A 91 -4.20 -16.36 7.44
N ILE A 92 -3.37 -15.69 6.64
CA ILE A 92 -1.92 -15.93 6.63
C ILE A 92 -1.28 -15.52 7.96
N PRO A 93 -1.47 -14.30 8.50
CA PRO A 93 -1.02 -13.96 9.85
C PRO A 93 -1.52 -14.92 10.93
N LEU A 94 -2.79 -15.36 10.86
CA LEU A 94 -3.34 -16.30 11.85
C LEU A 94 -2.62 -17.64 11.82
N LYS A 95 -2.34 -18.19 10.64
CA LYS A 95 -1.56 -19.43 10.48
C LYS A 95 -0.13 -19.28 11.01
N ILE A 96 0.51 -18.13 10.80
CA ILE A 96 1.86 -17.88 11.31
C ILE A 96 1.83 -17.78 12.83
N MET A 97 0.85 -17.10 13.42
CA MET A 97 0.70 -17.03 14.87
C MET A 97 0.53 -18.42 15.51
N GLU A 98 -0.31 -19.27 14.91
CA GLU A 98 -0.51 -20.63 15.41
C GLU A 98 0.76 -21.49 15.26
N LYS A 99 1.50 -21.34 14.16
CA LYS A 99 2.77 -22.05 13.92
C LYS A 99 3.82 -21.76 14.99
N TYR A 100 3.92 -20.50 15.44
CA TYR A 100 4.93 -20.04 16.40
C TYR A 100 4.38 -19.84 17.83
N LYS A 101 3.21 -20.40 18.10
CA LYS A 101 2.57 -20.30 19.40
C LYS A 101 3.44 -20.90 20.52
N GLY A 102 3.71 -20.09 21.53
CA GLY A 102 4.55 -20.50 22.66
C GLY A 102 6.05 -20.37 22.44
N GLU A 103 6.52 -19.94 21.28
CA GLU A 103 7.95 -19.71 21.04
C GLU A 103 8.43 -18.32 21.50
N GLY A 104 7.50 -17.41 21.77
CA GLY A 104 7.79 -16.08 22.25
C GLY A 104 8.25 -16.07 23.72
N GLU A 105 9.25 -15.28 24.02
CA GLU A 105 9.74 -15.07 25.39
C GLU A 105 9.00 -13.90 26.07
N ASN A 106 8.84 -13.94 27.37
CA ASN A 106 8.24 -12.86 28.18
C ASN A 106 6.81 -12.46 27.72
N GLY A 107 5.98 -13.42 27.34
CA GLY A 107 4.60 -13.19 26.89
C GLY A 107 4.46 -12.57 25.49
N ARG A 108 5.54 -12.48 24.73
CA ARG A 108 5.53 -12.06 23.33
C ARG A 108 5.04 -13.19 22.41
N LEU A 109 4.50 -12.84 21.26
CA LEU A 109 4.06 -13.83 20.27
C LEU A 109 5.21 -14.43 19.47
N PHE A 110 6.25 -13.62 19.19
CA PHE A 110 7.38 -14.02 18.36
C PHE A 110 8.72 -13.70 19.00
N ARG A 111 9.70 -14.54 18.75
CA ARG A 111 11.10 -14.27 19.01
C ARG A 111 11.69 -13.51 17.83
N VAL A 112 11.72 -12.17 17.90
CA VAL A 112 12.21 -11.34 16.79
C VAL A 112 13.74 -11.19 16.87
N PRO A 113 14.50 -11.68 15.87
CA PRO A 113 15.95 -11.59 15.87
C PRO A 113 16.46 -10.15 15.82
N ALA A 114 17.75 -9.96 16.17
CA ALA A 114 18.44 -8.68 16.00
C ALA A 114 18.44 -8.24 14.54
N THR A 115 18.47 -6.93 14.30
CA THR A 115 18.37 -6.34 12.94
C THR A 115 19.42 -6.88 11.97
N CYS A 116 20.67 -7.05 12.44
CA CYS A 116 21.75 -7.59 11.60
C CYS A 116 21.49 -9.05 11.19
N SER A 117 20.94 -9.88 12.09
CA SER A 117 20.58 -11.27 11.80
C SER A 117 19.42 -11.35 10.80
N LEU A 118 18.35 -10.54 11.01
CA LEU A 118 17.23 -10.42 10.06
C LEU A 118 17.73 -10.02 8.68
N SER A 119 18.56 -8.98 8.58
CA SER A 119 19.06 -8.49 7.30
C SER A 119 19.88 -9.53 6.54
N ARG A 120 20.75 -10.27 7.25
CA ARG A 120 21.52 -11.37 6.63
C ARG A 120 20.60 -12.48 6.12
N SER A 121 19.65 -12.92 6.93
CA SER A 121 18.71 -13.98 6.53
C SER A 121 17.84 -13.54 5.35
N LEU A 122 17.32 -12.31 5.35
CA LEU A 122 16.52 -11.77 4.25
C LEU A 122 17.33 -11.64 2.97
N LYS A 123 18.63 -11.27 3.05
CA LYS A 123 19.52 -11.26 1.90
C LYS A 123 19.60 -12.64 1.26
N ILE A 124 19.85 -13.68 2.05
CA ILE A 124 19.93 -15.06 1.58
C ILE A 124 18.60 -15.50 0.95
N ILE A 125 17.47 -15.21 1.60
CA ILE A 125 16.13 -15.53 1.08
C ILE A 125 15.90 -14.83 -0.27
N GLY A 126 16.24 -13.55 -0.38
CA GLY A 126 16.12 -12.80 -1.64
C GLY A 126 16.94 -13.39 -2.77
N GLU A 127 18.19 -13.78 -2.50
CA GLU A 127 19.08 -14.43 -3.45
C GLU A 127 18.52 -15.79 -3.89
N MET A 128 18.04 -16.62 -2.95
CA MET A 128 17.44 -17.91 -3.24
C MET A 128 16.14 -17.79 -4.07
N CYS A 129 15.38 -16.69 -3.89
CA CYS A 129 14.18 -16.39 -4.69
C CYS A 129 14.49 -15.78 -6.06
N GLY A 130 15.76 -15.50 -6.38
CA GLY A 130 16.15 -14.82 -7.62
C GLY A 130 15.63 -13.39 -7.71
N LEU A 131 15.52 -12.67 -6.59
CA LEU A 131 15.07 -11.27 -6.59
C LEU A 131 16.23 -10.37 -7.06
N GLU A 132 15.94 -9.48 -8.00
CA GLU A 132 16.93 -8.50 -8.49
C GLU A 132 17.32 -7.44 -7.44
N CYS A 133 16.51 -7.27 -6.41
CA CYS A 133 16.74 -6.30 -5.36
C CYS A 133 17.04 -6.97 -4.02
N HIS A 134 17.85 -6.30 -3.21
CA HIS A 134 18.15 -6.76 -1.87
C HIS A 134 16.88 -6.73 -1.00
N LEU A 135 16.43 -7.90 -0.52
CA LEU A 135 15.27 -8.01 0.35
C LEU A 135 15.59 -7.45 1.73
N THR A 136 14.83 -6.44 2.15
CA THR A 136 14.97 -5.80 3.47
C THR A 136 13.70 -5.93 4.27
N TYR A 137 13.79 -5.94 5.60
CA TYR A 137 12.61 -6.04 6.44
C TYR A 137 11.62 -4.87 6.22
N TYR A 138 12.13 -3.69 5.89
CA TYR A 138 11.32 -2.51 5.65
C TYR A 138 10.42 -2.65 4.40
N MET A 139 10.87 -3.43 3.40
CA MET A 139 10.06 -3.73 2.20
C MET A 139 8.75 -4.43 2.53
N SER A 140 8.67 -5.20 3.63
CA SER A 140 7.41 -5.84 4.04
C SER A 140 6.30 -4.80 4.27
N ARG A 141 6.64 -3.70 4.92
CA ARG A 141 5.70 -2.62 5.21
C ARG A 141 5.31 -1.83 3.94
N HIS A 142 6.25 -1.66 3.00
CA HIS A 142 5.93 -1.07 1.69
C HIS A 142 5.03 -1.99 0.87
N THR A 143 5.32 -3.30 0.86
CA THR A 143 4.51 -4.31 0.19
C THR A 143 3.10 -4.38 0.78
N TYR A 144 2.95 -4.27 2.12
CA TYR A 144 1.66 -4.17 2.77
C TYR A 144 0.84 -3.00 2.22
N ALA A 145 1.42 -1.79 2.23
CA ALA A 145 0.72 -0.59 1.79
C ALA A 145 0.35 -0.64 0.31
N THR A 146 1.29 -1.07 -0.54
CA THR A 146 1.14 -1.01 -2.00
C THR A 146 0.40 -2.24 -2.53
N GLU A 147 0.92 -3.45 -2.29
CA GLU A 147 0.44 -4.67 -2.91
C GLU A 147 -0.78 -5.25 -2.18
N ILE A 148 -0.74 -5.27 -0.84
CA ILE A 148 -1.84 -5.87 -0.07
C ILE A 148 -3.02 -4.90 0.06
N CYS A 149 -2.79 -3.60 0.26
CA CYS A 149 -3.86 -2.65 0.52
C CYS A 149 -4.27 -1.84 -0.72
N LEU A 150 -3.39 -1.00 -1.27
CA LEU A 150 -3.72 -0.10 -2.37
C LEU A 150 -4.15 -0.85 -3.63
N SER A 151 -3.44 -1.92 -4.00
CA SER A 151 -3.78 -2.74 -5.17
C SER A 151 -5.14 -3.45 -5.03
N ASN A 152 -5.60 -3.65 -3.79
CA ASN A 152 -6.92 -4.23 -3.50
C ASN A 152 -8.00 -3.17 -3.16
N GLY A 153 -7.74 -1.90 -3.44
CA GLY A 153 -8.74 -0.84 -3.35
C GLY A 153 -8.96 -0.28 -1.95
N VAL A 154 -8.09 -0.59 -0.97
CA VAL A 154 -8.18 0.03 0.37
C VAL A 154 -7.83 1.52 0.26
N PRO A 155 -8.68 2.44 0.76
CA PRO A 155 -8.42 3.87 0.72
C PRO A 155 -7.13 4.25 1.47
N ILE A 156 -6.40 5.24 0.95
CA ILE A 156 -5.11 5.67 1.51
C ILE A 156 -5.24 6.19 2.96
N GLU A 157 -6.37 6.80 3.30
CA GLU A 157 -6.70 7.27 4.64
C GLU A 157 -6.81 6.11 5.63
N THR A 158 -7.44 5.02 5.19
CA THR A 158 -7.57 3.78 5.96
C THR A 158 -6.20 3.16 6.19
N ILE A 159 -5.37 3.06 5.14
CA ILE A 159 -4.01 2.55 5.24
C ILE A 159 -3.17 3.39 6.20
N SER A 160 -3.28 4.72 6.13
CA SER A 160 -2.59 5.64 7.01
C SER A 160 -2.90 5.37 8.49
N LYS A 161 -4.17 5.14 8.82
CA LYS A 161 -4.62 4.76 10.17
C LYS A 161 -4.12 3.37 10.57
N MET A 162 -4.26 2.37 9.70
CA MET A 162 -3.80 1.00 9.97
C MET A 162 -2.29 0.95 10.20
N MET A 163 -1.52 1.76 9.48
CA MET A 163 -0.07 1.87 9.64
C MET A 163 0.37 2.79 10.79
N GLY A 164 -0.55 3.46 11.46
CA GLY A 164 -0.25 4.38 12.56
C GLY A 164 0.61 5.57 12.13
N HIS A 165 0.35 6.13 10.95
CA HIS A 165 1.01 7.35 10.52
C HIS A 165 0.33 8.57 11.15
N SER A 166 1.12 9.51 11.66
CA SER A 166 0.63 10.78 12.20
C SER A 166 0.20 11.77 11.10
N SER A 167 0.66 11.54 9.86
CA SER A 167 0.32 12.35 8.68
C SER A 167 0.10 11.46 7.47
N ILE A 168 -0.94 11.74 6.70
CA ILE A 168 -1.25 11.04 5.46
C ILE A 168 -0.13 11.19 4.41
N ARG A 169 0.63 12.28 4.45
CA ARG A 169 1.80 12.50 3.58
C ARG A 169 2.80 11.35 3.66
N THR A 170 2.96 10.74 4.84
CA THR A 170 3.82 9.55 5.01
C THR A 170 3.29 8.33 4.26
N THR A 171 1.98 8.27 4.02
CA THR A 171 1.34 7.18 3.27
C THR A 171 1.30 7.47 1.78
N GLN A 172 1.27 8.74 1.38
CA GLN A 172 1.25 9.15 -0.03
C GLN A 172 2.49 8.70 -0.82
N ILE A 173 3.62 8.42 -0.15
CA ILE A 173 4.81 7.82 -0.80
C ILE A 173 4.52 6.45 -1.42
N TYR A 174 3.47 5.75 -0.97
CA TYR A 174 3.02 4.46 -1.52
C TYR A 174 2.00 4.63 -2.65
N ALA A 175 1.45 5.82 -2.82
CA ALA A 175 0.39 6.13 -3.79
C ALA A 175 0.94 6.39 -5.20
N GLU A 176 2.06 5.77 -5.58
CA GLU A 176 2.42 5.70 -6.99
C GLU A 176 1.30 4.96 -7.73
N ILE A 177 0.44 5.75 -8.40
CA ILE A 177 -0.67 5.22 -9.18
C ILE A 177 -0.09 4.46 -10.36
N THR A 178 -0.03 3.14 -10.24
CA THR A 178 0.41 2.30 -11.35
C THR A 178 -0.65 2.35 -12.47
N ASN A 179 -0.20 2.30 -13.73
CA ASN A 179 -1.11 2.21 -14.88
C ASN A 179 -2.08 1.02 -14.76
N GLN A 180 -1.69 -0.03 -14.07
CA GLN A 180 -2.51 -1.20 -13.78
C GLN A 180 -3.67 -0.87 -12.85
N LYS A 181 -3.44 -0.06 -11.80
CA LYS A 181 -4.51 0.40 -10.89
C LYS A 181 -5.49 1.30 -11.64
N VAL A 182 -5.00 2.24 -12.43
CA VAL A 182 -5.86 3.11 -13.26
C VAL A 182 -6.77 2.27 -14.16
N ARG A 183 -6.22 1.29 -14.89
CA ARG A 183 -7.01 0.39 -15.75
C ARG A 183 -8.07 -0.39 -14.98
N ARG A 184 -7.72 -0.90 -13.78
CA ARG A 184 -8.65 -1.66 -12.93
C ARG A 184 -9.77 -0.79 -12.38
N ASP A 185 -9.44 0.41 -11.89
CA ASP A 185 -10.43 1.34 -11.31
C ASP A 185 -11.37 1.86 -12.40
N PHE A 186 -10.84 2.21 -13.58
CA PHE A 186 -11.66 2.59 -14.75
C PHE A 186 -12.47 1.44 -15.31
N GLY A 187 -11.97 0.21 -15.28
CA GLY A 187 -12.73 -0.99 -15.65
C GLY A 187 -13.96 -1.17 -14.78
N LYS A 188 -13.82 -1.05 -13.45
CA LYS A 188 -14.95 -1.10 -12.53
C LYS A 188 -15.94 0.03 -12.76
N LEU A 189 -15.45 1.26 -12.89
CA LEU A 189 -16.28 2.42 -13.18
C LEU A 189 -17.07 2.23 -14.48
N SER A 190 -16.42 1.71 -15.52
CA SER A 190 -17.07 1.41 -16.81
C SER A 190 -18.19 0.38 -16.69
N GLU A 191 -17.99 -0.66 -15.88
CA GLU A 191 -19.03 -1.66 -15.61
C GLU A 191 -20.19 -1.07 -14.80
N GLU A 192 -19.90 -0.32 -13.75
CA GLU A 192 -20.89 0.29 -12.87
C GLU A 192 -21.73 1.36 -13.59
N THR A 193 -21.13 2.10 -14.54
CA THR A 193 -21.82 3.15 -15.30
C THR A 193 -22.49 2.65 -16.58
N LYS A 194 -22.26 1.39 -16.95
CA LYS A 194 -22.82 0.79 -18.17
C LYS A 194 -24.33 0.75 -18.11
N GLY A 195 -24.97 1.48 -19.03
CA GLY A 195 -26.43 1.60 -19.11
C GLY A 195 -27.06 2.60 -18.16
N MET A 196 -26.28 3.26 -17.26
CA MET A 196 -26.79 4.37 -16.45
C MET A 196 -27.03 5.65 -17.26
N TYR A 197 -26.22 5.84 -18.29
CA TYR A 197 -26.25 7.04 -19.13
C TYR A 197 -26.38 6.61 -20.58
N SER A 198 -27.33 7.22 -21.32
CA SER A 198 -27.49 7.05 -22.74
C SER A 198 -27.47 8.41 -23.42
N LEU A 199 -26.75 8.52 -24.52
CA LEU A 199 -26.93 9.64 -25.42
C LEU A 199 -28.25 9.47 -26.20
N PRO A 200 -28.98 10.55 -26.51
CA PRO A 200 -30.08 10.45 -27.47
C PRO A 200 -29.58 9.81 -28.76
N ASP A 201 -30.37 8.89 -29.31
CA ASP A 201 -30.00 8.01 -30.43
C ASP A 201 -29.04 8.60 -31.45
N ASP A 202 -27.94 7.86 -31.71
CA ASP A 202 -26.94 8.19 -32.75
C ASP A 202 -27.51 8.24 -34.20
N ASN A 203 -28.79 7.95 -34.37
CA ASN A 203 -29.52 8.07 -35.64
C ASN A 203 -29.99 9.51 -35.97
N MET A 204 -29.70 10.49 -35.12
CA MET A 204 -29.92 11.88 -35.48
C MET A 204 -28.83 12.33 -36.48
N PRO A 205 -29.17 12.70 -37.70
CA PRO A 205 -28.21 13.17 -38.70
C PRO A 205 -27.46 14.37 -38.11
N SER A 206 -26.14 14.38 -38.27
CA SER A 206 -25.19 15.41 -37.81
C SER A 206 -25.57 16.87 -38.15
N ARG A 207 -26.61 17.06 -38.98
CA ARG A 207 -27.19 18.36 -39.31
C ARG A 207 -28.04 19.01 -38.23
N VAL A 208 -28.48 18.25 -37.20
CA VAL A 208 -29.31 18.80 -36.10
C VAL A 208 -28.47 19.60 -35.10
N TYR A 209 -27.18 19.32 -34.99
CA TYR A 209 -26.27 20.09 -34.17
C TYR A 209 -25.90 21.47 -34.76
N GLN A 210 -26.30 21.77 -36.00
CA GLN A 210 -26.14 23.10 -36.59
C GLN A 210 -27.31 24.04 -36.30
N CYS A 211 -28.32 23.59 -35.58
CA CYS A 211 -29.52 24.38 -35.36
C CYS A 211 -29.41 25.28 -34.11
N GLY A 212 -29.09 26.53 -34.35
CA GLY A 212 -29.78 27.67 -33.77
C GLY A 212 -29.41 28.17 -32.37
N ARG A 213 -28.77 27.40 -31.49
CA ARG A 213 -28.46 27.90 -30.13
C ARG A 213 -27.00 28.34 -29.92
N TYR A 214 -26.12 27.97 -30.80
CA TYR A 214 -24.70 28.38 -30.76
C TYR A 214 -24.35 29.57 -31.65
N SER A 215 -25.23 29.99 -32.50
CA SER A 215 -24.99 31.16 -33.36
C SER A 215 -25.02 32.50 -32.61
N GLY A 216 -25.69 32.58 -31.47
CA GLY A 216 -25.68 33.75 -30.58
C GLY A 216 -24.34 33.98 -29.92
N TRP A 217 -23.77 32.92 -29.33
CA TRP A 217 -22.50 33.01 -28.58
C TRP A 217 -21.29 33.33 -29.45
N LYS A 218 -21.29 32.85 -30.69
CA LYS A 218 -20.18 33.14 -31.61
C LYS A 218 -20.16 34.59 -32.05
N LYS A 219 -21.36 35.21 -32.20
CA LYS A 219 -21.48 36.65 -32.53
C LYS A 219 -21.00 37.55 -31.36
N GLU A 220 -21.34 37.22 -30.13
CA GLU A 220 -20.85 37.98 -28.96
C GLU A 220 -19.31 37.83 -28.78
N TYR A 221 -18.77 36.62 -28.97
CA TYR A 221 -17.32 36.40 -28.84
C TYR A 221 -16.49 37.07 -29.91
N ASP A 222 -17.01 37.16 -31.13
CA ASP A 222 -16.33 37.84 -32.25
C ASP A 222 -16.48 39.37 -32.15
N GLN A 223 -17.53 39.92 -31.52
CA GLN A 223 -17.67 41.33 -31.20
C GLN A 223 -16.71 41.79 -30.09
N GLU A 224 -16.57 41.02 -29.00
CA GLU A 224 -15.59 41.36 -27.93
C GLU A 224 -14.12 41.31 -28.39
N LYS A 225 -13.80 40.54 -29.43
CA LYS A 225 -12.45 40.50 -30.00
C LYS A 225 -12.11 41.69 -30.89
N ASN A 226 -13.12 42.27 -31.57
CA ASN A 226 -12.92 43.40 -32.46
C ASN A 226 -12.88 44.77 -31.73
N GLU A 227 -13.33 44.83 -30.46
CA GLU A 227 -13.29 46.07 -29.66
C GLU A 227 -11.99 46.22 -28.79
N LYS A 228 -11.07 45.24 -28.83
CA LYS A 228 -9.85 45.26 -28.02
C LYS A 228 -8.54 45.35 -28.80
N VAL A 229 -8.57 45.99 -29.98
CA VAL A 229 -7.31 46.38 -30.68
C VAL A 229 -7.31 47.88 -30.90
N PRO A 230 -6.42 48.63 -30.21
CA PRO A 230 -6.23 50.04 -30.47
C PRO A 230 -5.46 50.27 -31.76
#